data_ab34afdf913f5265508b8c8f7db8c09d
#
_entry.id   ab34afdf913f5265508b8c8f7db8c09d
#
_cell.length_a   1.000
_cell.length_b   1.000
_cell.length_c   1.000
_cell.angle_alpha   90.00
_cell.angle_beta   90.00
_cell.angle_gamma   90.00
#
_symmetry.space_group_name_H-M   'P 1'
#
loop_
_entity.id
_entity.type
_entity.pdbx_description
1 polymer ?
#
loop_
_entity_poly.entity_id
_entity_poly.type
_entity_poly.pdbx_seq_one_letter_code
_entity_poly.pdbx_strand_id
1 'polypeptide(L)'
;MNARIAQLVSHFANQDLTEDEICEFLVTRSLDFLGVTHAWIAQVTSRKTVRARASYGVDQSKFLDWQEFPLEWKLPVTDTLVEQRIVWINSLPHWPEEYPLLKGVTYDGNARTQIIVPILRLNSSVACLGFVSSELLTPDEEVAIFLQTIANLISLHIYRQARERTRQDSPNVSALTDRQVQILAFISEKKTNVEIADAMGYSESTVRQETIRIFEKLQVSGRNEARIYFLENKKRFGISSNSKSDLPSSREEFAH
;
A
#
# COMPACT_ATOMS: atom_id res chain seq x y z
N MET A 1 -23.59 13.20 -12.60
CA MET A 1 -22.43 12.73 -11.83
C MET A 1 -22.60 12.79 -10.31
N ASN A 2 -23.08 13.87 -9.71
CA ASN A 2 -23.22 14.00 -8.24
C ASN A 2 -23.99 12.86 -7.54
N ALA A 3 -25.11 12.40 -8.11
CA ALA A 3 -25.88 11.29 -7.54
C ALA A 3 -25.08 9.97 -7.51
N ARG A 4 -24.25 9.72 -8.52
CA ARG A 4 -23.39 8.53 -8.60
C ARG A 4 -22.25 8.59 -7.58
N ILE A 5 -21.66 9.77 -7.35
CA ILE A 5 -20.69 9.98 -6.29
C ILE A 5 -21.32 9.71 -4.92
N ALA A 6 -22.54 10.23 -4.67
CA ALA A 6 -23.24 9.99 -3.43
C ALA A 6 -23.53 8.50 -3.18
N GLN A 7 -23.93 7.77 -4.23
CA GLN A 7 -24.10 6.31 -4.15
C GLN A 7 -22.80 5.58 -3.83
N LEU A 8 -21.69 5.96 -4.48
CA LEU A 8 -20.38 5.39 -4.24
C LEU A 8 -19.91 5.63 -2.79
N VAL A 9 -20.05 6.88 -2.32
CA VAL A 9 -19.72 7.24 -0.94
C VAL A 9 -20.55 6.43 0.05
N SER A 10 -21.86 6.32 -0.17
CA SER A 10 -22.75 5.52 0.68
C SER A 10 -22.37 4.04 0.68
N HIS A 11 -21.98 3.50 -0.47
CA HIS A 11 -21.57 2.12 -0.59
C HIS A 11 -20.27 1.84 0.19
N PHE A 12 -19.25 2.69 0.04
CA PHE A 12 -17.98 2.57 0.78
C PHE A 12 -18.13 2.84 2.29
N ALA A 13 -19.12 3.65 2.69
CA ALA A 13 -19.36 3.93 4.10
C ALA A 13 -20.02 2.76 4.83
N ASN A 14 -20.84 1.98 4.14
CA ASN A 14 -21.67 0.94 4.73
C ASN A 14 -21.13 -0.49 4.54
N GLN A 15 -20.11 -0.67 3.68
CA GLN A 15 -19.57 -1.99 3.35
C GLN A 15 -18.04 -1.97 3.37
N ASP A 16 -17.46 -3.07 3.83
CA ASP A 16 -16.02 -3.30 3.78
C ASP A 16 -15.69 -4.08 2.50
N LEU A 17 -15.60 -3.35 1.38
CA LEU A 17 -15.44 -3.91 0.05
C LEU A 17 -14.01 -4.35 -0.21
N THR A 18 -13.84 -5.51 -0.80
CA THR A 18 -12.58 -5.92 -1.43
C THR A 18 -12.32 -5.10 -2.69
N GLU A 19 -11.07 -5.09 -3.14
CA GLU A 19 -10.68 -4.38 -4.37
C GLU A 19 -11.41 -4.94 -5.61
N ASP A 20 -11.70 -6.25 -5.65
CA ASP A 20 -12.48 -6.88 -6.73
C ASP A 20 -13.95 -6.44 -6.71
N GLU A 21 -14.59 -6.40 -5.54
CA GLU A 21 -15.96 -5.89 -5.38
C GLU A 21 -16.07 -4.40 -5.76
N ILE A 22 -15.01 -3.61 -5.50
CA ILE A 22 -14.93 -2.23 -5.97
C ILE A 22 -14.92 -2.20 -7.49
N CYS A 23 -14.08 -3.00 -8.16
CA CYS A 23 -14.04 -3.07 -9.63
C CYS A 23 -15.40 -3.47 -10.21
N GLU A 24 -16.06 -4.48 -9.63
CA GLU A 24 -17.40 -4.92 -10.03
C GLU A 24 -18.43 -3.79 -9.90
N PHE A 25 -18.48 -3.12 -8.75
CA PHE A 25 -19.41 -2.02 -8.51
C PHE A 25 -19.19 -0.85 -9.47
N LEU A 26 -17.93 -0.53 -9.79
CA LEU A 26 -17.62 0.52 -10.76
C LEU A 26 -18.17 0.20 -12.14
N VAL A 27 -17.96 -1.02 -12.64
CA VAL A 27 -18.44 -1.43 -13.96
C VAL A 27 -19.95 -1.53 -14.01
N THR A 28 -20.56 -2.15 -12.99
CA THR A 28 -22.00 -2.49 -13.05
C THR A 28 -22.94 -1.35 -12.61
N ARG A 29 -22.44 -0.35 -11.88
CA ARG A 29 -23.26 0.69 -11.26
C ARG A 29 -22.79 2.12 -11.46
N SER A 30 -21.49 2.37 -11.36
CA SER A 30 -21.00 3.76 -11.30
C SER A 30 -20.61 4.31 -12.67
N LEU A 31 -20.07 3.48 -13.56
CA LEU A 31 -19.49 3.86 -14.84
C LEU A 31 -20.25 3.25 -16.04
N ASP A 32 -21.42 2.64 -15.81
CA ASP A 32 -22.29 2.08 -16.83
C ASP A 32 -22.64 3.10 -17.94
N PHE A 33 -22.84 4.37 -17.58
CA PHE A 33 -23.14 5.45 -18.52
C PHE A 33 -21.96 5.81 -19.45
N LEU A 34 -20.75 5.37 -19.13
CA LEU A 34 -19.57 5.51 -19.98
C LEU A 34 -19.30 4.23 -20.80
N GLY A 35 -20.20 3.26 -20.79
CA GLY A 35 -20.01 1.98 -21.49
C GLY A 35 -18.81 1.18 -20.98
N VAL A 36 -18.40 1.37 -19.70
CA VAL A 36 -17.28 0.66 -19.11
C VAL A 36 -17.64 -0.81 -18.93
N THR A 37 -16.80 -1.68 -19.48
CA THR A 37 -16.97 -3.13 -19.48
C THR A 37 -15.94 -3.85 -18.60
N HIS A 38 -14.79 -3.22 -18.36
CA HIS A 38 -13.70 -3.77 -17.57
C HIS A 38 -13.17 -2.70 -16.62
N ALA A 39 -12.82 -3.10 -15.42
CA ALA A 39 -12.07 -2.28 -14.47
C ALA A 39 -10.96 -3.10 -13.81
N TRP A 40 -9.87 -2.45 -13.44
CA TRP A 40 -8.76 -3.08 -12.74
C TRP A 40 -8.00 -2.07 -11.88
N ILE A 41 -7.38 -2.58 -10.82
CA ILE A 41 -6.51 -1.82 -9.92
C ILE A 41 -5.10 -2.42 -10.00
N ALA A 42 -4.10 -1.57 -10.16
CA ALA A 42 -2.70 -1.96 -10.06
C ALA A 42 -1.96 -1.06 -9.08
N GLN A 43 -1.03 -1.63 -8.32
CA GLN A 43 -0.32 -0.99 -7.23
C GLN A 43 1.18 -0.94 -7.49
N VAL A 44 1.81 0.18 -7.12
CA VAL A 44 3.27 0.29 -7.10
C VAL A 44 3.81 -0.45 -5.87
N THR A 45 4.79 -1.33 -6.08
CA THR A 45 5.44 -2.08 -5.01
C THR A 45 6.72 -1.37 -4.53
N SER A 46 7.22 -1.75 -3.36
CA SER A 46 8.50 -1.25 -2.83
C SER A 46 9.71 -1.59 -3.71
N ARG A 47 9.56 -2.57 -4.62
CA ARG A 47 10.59 -2.98 -5.59
C ARG A 47 10.57 -2.15 -6.88
N LYS A 48 9.78 -1.08 -6.94
CA LYS A 48 9.56 -0.28 -8.16
C LYS A 48 8.99 -1.11 -9.32
N THR A 49 8.09 -2.03 -8.99
CA THR A 49 7.26 -2.74 -9.97
C THR A 49 5.81 -2.30 -9.85
N VAL A 50 5.03 -2.55 -10.88
CA VAL A 50 3.58 -2.39 -10.88
C VAL A 50 2.97 -3.78 -10.81
N ARG A 51 2.09 -4.03 -9.84
CA ARG A 51 1.43 -5.33 -9.66
C ARG A 51 -0.08 -5.18 -9.77
N ALA A 52 -0.72 -6.05 -10.54
CA ALA A 52 -2.16 -6.18 -10.58
C ALA A 52 -2.70 -6.61 -9.20
N ARG A 53 -3.78 -5.96 -8.75
CA ARG A 53 -4.38 -6.20 -7.43
C ARG A 53 -5.78 -6.79 -7.55
N ALA A 54 -6.58 -6.23 -8.42
CA ALA A 54 -7.97 -6.60 -8.61
C ALA A 54 -8.41 -6.33 -10.05
N SER A 55 -9.43 -7.03 -10.51
CA SER A 55 -10.04 -6.79 -11.80
C SER A 55 -11.47 -7.31 -11.88
N TYR A 56 -12.26 -6.70 -12.74
CA TYR A 56 -13.58 -7.18 -13.13
C TYR A 56 -13.74 -7.06 -14.65
N GLY A 57 -14.37 -8.08 -15.27
CA GLY A 57 -14.56 -8.14 -16.73
C GLY A 57 -13.31 -8.58 -17.50
N VAL A 58 -12.15 -8.67 -16.88
CA VAL A 58 -10.87 -9.02 -17.50
C VAL A 58 -10.67 -10.53 -17.49
N ASP A 59 -10.38 -11.13 -18.64
CA ASP A 59 -9.90 -12.51 -18.70
C ASP A 59 -8.46 -12.58 -18.19
N GLN A 60 -8.31 -12.99 -16.93
CA GLN A 60 -7.01 -13.04 -16.26
C GLN A 60 -6.01 -13.95 -16.98
N SER A 61 -6.47 -14.97 -17.72
CA SER A 61 -5.57 -15.86 -18.46
C SER A 61 -4.78 -15.17 -19.55
N LYS A 62 -5.32 -14.09 -20.13
CA LYS A 62 -4.67 -13.29 -21.18
C LYS A 62 -3.67 -12.28 -20.62
N PHE A 63 -3.69 -12.07 -19.33
CA PHE A 63 -2.86 -11.06 -18.64
C PHE A 63 -1.89 -11.68 -17.62
N LEU A 64 -1.62 -12.98 -17.70
CA LEU A 64 -0.69 -13.66 -16.78
C LEU A 64 0.69 -13.02 -16.79
N ASP A 65 1.20 -12.65 -17.97
CA ASP A 65 2.51 -12.01 -18.14
C ASP A 65 2.54 -10.56 -17.64
N TRP A 66 1.35 -9.96 -17.37
CA TRP A 66 1.19 -8.58 -16.95
C TRP A 66 0.83 -8.44 -15.47
N GLN A 67 0.91 -9.53 -14.71
CA GLN A 67 0.57 -9.49 -13.28
C GLN A 67 1.55 -8.64 -12.45
N GLU A 68 2.82 -8.61 -12.86
CA GLU A 68 3.82 -7.74 -12.26
C GLU A 68 4.89 -7.36 -13.31
N PHE A 69 5.17 -6.07 -13.46
CA PHE A 69 6.15 -5.56 -14.41
C PHE A 69 6.89 -4.33 -13.87
N PRO A 70 8.10 -4.02 -14.40
CA PRO A 70 8.87 -2.87 -13.95
C PRO A 70 8.16 -1.53 -14.19
N LEU A 71 8.25 -0.62 -13.22
CA LEU A 71 7.70 0.75 -13.33
C LEU A 71 8.38 1.58 -14.43
N GLU A 72 9.58 1.18 -14.85
CA GLU A 72 10.36 1.84 -15.91
C GLU A 72 9.90 1.49 -17.33
N TRP A 73 9.05 0.50 -17.51
CA TRP A 73 8.50 0.15 -18.82
C TRP A 73 7.61 1.28 -19.34
N LYS A 74 7.71 1.57 -20.63
CA LYS A 74 6.86 2.57 -21.28
C LYS A 74 5.48 1.98 -21.58
N LEU A 75 4.53 2.23 -20.67
CA LEU A 75 3.15 1.76 -20.72
C LEU A 75 2.20 2.90 -20.29
N PRO A 76 0.93 2.91 -20.72
CA PRO A 76 -0.05 3.89 -20.25
C PRO A 76 -0.21 3.89 -18.72
N VAL A 77 -0.07 2.71 -18.11
CA VAL A 77 -0.11 2.51 -16.64
C VAL A 77 1.05 3.22 -15.96
N THR A 78 2.26 3.02 -16.46
CA THR A 78 3.46 3.61 -15.86
C THR A 78 3.51 5.12 -16.10
N ASP A 79 3.07 5.60 -17.27
CA ASP A 79 2.93 7.03 -17.53
C ASP A 79 1.94 7.68 -16.56
N THR A 80 0.78 7.06 -16.34
CA THR A 80 -0.18 7.53 -15.33
C THR A 80 0.43 7.63 -13.94
N LEU A 81 1.20 6.62 -13.54
CA LEU A 81 1.81 6.58 -12.21
C LEU A 81 2.94 7.59 -12.02
N VAL A 82 3.78 7.75 -13.03
CA VAL A 82 4.95 8.65 -12.99
C VAL A 82 4.54 10.11 -13.18
N GLU A 83 3.69 10.37 -14.16
CA GLU A 83 3.27 11.74 -14.52
C GLU A 83 2.07 12.23 -13.68
N GLN A 84 1.46 11.33 -12.88
CA GLN A 84 0.33 11.63 -11.98
C GLN A 84 -0.87 12.27 -12.72
N ARG A 85 -1.09 11.87 -13.96
CA ARG A 85 -2.18 12.37 -14.80
C ARG A 85 -3.03 11.22 -15.33
N ILE A 86 -4.27 11.54 -15.69
CA ILE A 86 -5.14 10.60 -16.39
C ILE A 86 -4.60 10.38 -17.81
N VAL A 87 -4.47 9.12 -18.20
CA VAL A 87 -4.10 8.73 -19.56
C VAL A 87 -5.33 8.18 -20.26
N TRP A 88 -5.59 8.70 -21.48
CA TRP A 88 -6.69 8.29 -22.34
C TRP A 88 -6.14 7.66 -23.61
N ILE A 89 -6.54 6.42 -23.89
CA ILE A 89 -6.26 5.72 -25.13
C ILE A 89 -7.61 5.46 -25.81
N ASN A 90 -7.93 6.23 -26.83
CA ASN A 90 -9.20 6.17 -27.55
C ASN A 90 -9.08 5.54 -28.96
N SER A 91 -8.02 4.80 -29.19
CA SER A 91 -7.70 4.18 -30.48
C SER A 91 -7.76 2.64 -30.46
N LEU A 92 -8.28 2.04 -29.39
CA LEU A 92 -8.35 0.58 -29.30
C LEU A 92 -9.15 -0.03 -30.44
N PRO A 93 -8.73 -1.19 -30.97
CA PRO A 93 -7.60 -2.03 -30.50
C PRO A 93 -6.20 -1.60 -30.98
N HIS A 94 -6.09 -0.43 -31.61
CA HIS A 94 -4.80 0.06 -32.11
C HIS A 94 -4.12 0.88 -31.00
N TRP A 95 -3.05 0.31 -30.43
CA TRP A 95 -2.25 1.01 -29.43
C TRP A 95 -1.40 2.11 -30.05
N PRO A 96 -1.23 3.27 -29.39
CA PRO A 96 -0.29 4.29 -29.82
C PRO A 96 1.14 3.74 -30.00
N GLU A 97 1.89 4.24 -30.99
CA GLU A 97 3.24 3.80 -31.31
C GLU A 97 4.22 3.97 -30.12
N GLU A 98 3.94 4.90 -29.23
CA GLU A 98 4.71 5.14 -28.01
C GLU A 98 4.66 3.98 -27.01
N TYR A 99 3.72 3.03 -27.16
CA TYR A 99 3.58 1.84 -26.29
C TYR A 99 3.84 0.53 -27.05
N PRO A 100 5.07 0.31 -27.53
CA PRO A 100 5.39 -0.82 -28.41
C PRO A 100 5.18 -2.18 -27.74
N LEU A 101 5.28 -2.25 -26.40
CA LEU A 101 5.06 -3.47 -25.62
C LEU A 101 3.60 -3.96 -25.65
N LEU A 102 2.66 -3.09 -26.01
CA LEU A 102 1.24 -3.42 -26.09
C LEU A 102 0.81 -3.87 -27.49
N LYS A 103 1.74 -3.90 -28.44
CA LYS A 103 1.43 -4.33 -29.81
C LYS A 103 0.94 -5.79 -29.79
N GLY A 104 -0.29 -6.00 -30.22
CA GLY A 104 -0.95 -7.32 -30.21
C GLY A 104 -1.72 -7.64 -28.94
N VAL A 105 -1.66 -6.82 -27.91
CA VAL A 105 -2.53 -6.96 -26.72
C VAL A 105 -3.93 -6.49 -27.08
N THR A 106 -4.94 -7.32 -26.82
CA THR A 106 -6.33 -7.03 -27.11
C THR A 106 -7.20 -7.32 -25.90
N TYR A 107 -8.19 -6.48 -25.68
CA TYR A 107 -9.29 -6.76 -24.77
C TYR A 107 -10.38 -7.56 -25.46
N ASP A 108 -11.16 -8.31 -24.68
CA ASP A 108 -12.36 -8.97 -25.19
C ASP A 108 -13.45 -7.96 -25.53
N GLY A 109 -14.26 -8.33 -26.53
CA GLY A 109 -15.39 -7.51 -26.94
C GLY A 109 -15.01 -6.30 -27.80
N ASN A 110 -15.84 -5.25 -27.76
CA ASN A 110 -15.72 -4.05 -28.58
C ASN A 110 -14.99 -2.92 -27.83
N ALA A 111 -13.85 -3.22 -27.19
CA ALA A 111 -13.06 -2.21 -26.52
C ALA A 111 -12.63 -1.09 -27.48
N ARG A 112 -12.94 0.16 -27.15
CA ARG A 112 -12.59 1.34 -27.94
C ARG A 112 -11.72 2.34 -27.19
N THR A 113 -11.97 2.48 -25.88
CA THR A 113 -11.25 3.44 -25.05
C THR A 113 -10.73 2.75 -23.80
N GLN A 114 -9.46 3.04 -23.44
CA GLN A 114 -8.92 2.78 -22.12
C GLN A 114 -8.66 4.10 -21.42
N ILE A 115 -9.01 4.17 -20.15
CA ILE A 115 -8.77 5.32 -19.28
C ILE A 115 -8.04 4.81 -18.04
N ILE A 116 -6.94 5.45 -17.68
CA ILE A 116 -6.16 5.08 -16.50
C ILE A 116 -6.01 6.32 -15.61
N VAL A 117 -6.42 6.18 -14.36
CA VAL A 117 -6.52 7.26 -13.38
C VAL A 117 -5.54 6.99 -12.24
N PRO A 118 -4.69 7.94 -11.85
CA PRO A 118 -3.79 7.74 -10.73
C PRO A 118 -4.54 7.72 -9.39
N ILE A 119 -4.22 6.79 -8.53
CA ILE A 119 -4.63 6.77 -7.13
C ILE A 119 -3.52 7.42 -6.33
N LEU A 120 -3.78 8.65 -5.85
CA LEU A 120 -2.80 9.48 -5.18
C LEU A 120 -2.87 9.31 -3.67
N ARG A 121 -1.71 9.38 -3.02
CA ARG A 121 -1.56 9.46 -1.58
C ARG A 121 -0.40 10.38 -1.24
N LEU A 122 -0.66 11.44 -0.47
CA LEU A 122 0.36 12.42 -0.07
C LEU A 122 1.19 12.91 -1.26
N ASN A 123 0.53 13.27 -2.35
CA ASN A 123 1.12 13.73 -3.60
C ASN A 123 2.04 12.71 -4.33
N SER A 124 1.86 11.44 -4.05
CA SER A 124 2.55 10.36 -4.77
C SER A 124 1.54 9.36 -5.31
N SER A 125 1.75 8.88 -6.53
CA SER A 125 0.96 7.78 -7.08
C SER A 125 1.35 6.48 -6.38
N VAL A 126 0.40 5.87 -5.68
CA VAL A 126 0.60 4.59 -4.98
C VAL A 126 -0.02 3.43 -5.76
N ALA A 127 -0.99 3.73 -6.60
CA ALA A 127 -1.71 2.78 -7.43
C ALA A 127 -2.34 3.51 -8.61
N CYS A 128 -2.98 2.78 -9.51
CA CYS A 128 -3.84 3.33 -10.55
C CYS A 128 -5.10 2.47 -10.72
N LEU A 129 -6.12 3.10 -11.26
CA LEU A 129 -7.41 2.51 -11.59
C LEU A 129 -7.59 2.59 -13.10
N GLY A 130 -7.71 1.45 -13.76
CA GLY A 130 -7.91 1.39 -15.20
C GLY A 130 -9.32 0.97 -15.55
N PHE A 131 -9.83 1.54 -16.63
CA PHE A 131 -11.14 1.25 -17.21
C PHE A 131 -11.02 0.98 -18.69
N VAL A 132 -11.82 0.06 -19.20
CA VAL A 132 -11.99 -0.17 -20.62
C VAL A 132 -13.47 0.03 -20.97
N SER A 133 -13.71 0.86 -21.97
CA SER A 133 -15.05 1.18 -22.47
C SER A 133 -15.26 0.64 -23.89
N SER A 134 -16.47 0.18 -24.17
CA SER A 134 -16.95 -0.13 -25.52
C SER A 134 -17.31 1.12 -26.32
N GLU A 135 -17.37 2.29 -25.68
CA GLU A 135 -17.64 3.56 -26.31
C GLU A 135 -16.34 4.29 -26.68
N LEU A 136 -16.40 5.08 -27.75
CA LEU A 136 -15.32 5.99 -28.10
C LEU A 136 -15.44 7.27 -27.27
N LEU A 137 -14.67 7.32 -26.18
CA LEU A 137 -14.66 8.45 -25.26
C LEU A 137 -13.50 9.38 -25.60
N THR A 138 -13.78 10.67 -25.64
CA THR A 138 -12.76 11.72 -25.74
C THR A 138 -12.47 12.32 -24.36
N PRO A 139 -11.26 12.84 -24.13
CA PRO A 139 -10.97 13.55 -22.89
C PRO A 139 -11.99 14.66 -22.64
N ASP A 140 -12.62 14.60 -21.47
CA ASP A 140 -13.62 15.53 -21.00
C ASP A 140 -13.31 15.91 -19.55
N GLU A 141 -13.33 17.20 -19.24
CA GLU A 141 -12.92 17.71 -17.93
C GLU A 141 -13.87 17.26 -16.81
N GLU A 142 -15.18 17.25 -17.06
CA GLU A 142 -16.17 16.84 -16.06
C GLU A 142 -16.03 15.33 -15.75
N VAL A 143 -15.82 14.52 -16.79
CA VAL A 143 -15.54 13.09 -16.65
C VAL A 143 -14.20 12.87 -15.93
N ALA A 144 -13.15 13.61 -16.26
CA ALA A 144 -11.86 13.51 -15.62
C ALA A 144 -11.93 13.83 -14.11
N ILE A 145 -12.63 14.90 -13.74
CA ILE A 145 -12.86 15.27 -12.32
C ILE A 145 -13.65 14.15 -11.62
N PHE A 146 -14.67 13.60 -12.26
CA PHE A 146 -15.48 12.52 -11.71
C PHE A 146 -14.63 11.26 -11.46
N LEU A 147 -13.83 10.82 -12.44
CA LEU A 147 -12.96 9.66 -12.33
C LEU A 147 -11.87 9.86 -11.26
N GLN A 148 -11.29 11.07 -11.19
CA GLN A 148 -10.31 11.39 -10.15
C GLN A 148 -10.95 11.39 -8.76
N THR A 149 -12.20 11.83 -8.63
CA THR A 149 -12.95 11.76 -7.37
C THR A 149 -13.15 10.31 -6.93
N ILE A 150 -13.50 9.42 -7.86
CA ILE A 150 -13.59 7.97 -7.60
C ILE A 150 -12.25 7.43 -7.11
N ALA A 151 -11.16 7.73 -7.81
CA ALA A 151 -9.82 7.28 -7.43
C ALA A 151 -9.41 7.76 -6.03
N ASN A 152 -9.75 9.00 -5.68
CA ASN A 152 -9.50 9.55 -4.35
C ASN A 152 -10.34 8.85 -3.25
N LEU A 153 -11.59 8.52 -3.52
CA LEU A 153 -12.43 7.76 -2.59
C LEU A 153 -11.90 6.33 -2.37
N ILE A 154 -11.46 5.68 -3.44
CA ILE A 154 -10.81 4.36 -3.36
C ILE A 154 -9.51 4.44 -2.54
N SER A 155 -8.70 5.48 -2.75
CA SER A 155 -7.49 5.72 -1.96
C SER A 155 -7.80 5.79 -0.46
N LEU A 156 -8.83 6.55 -0.09
CA LEU A 156 -9.27 6.67 1.31
C LEU A 156 -9.77 5.33 1.87
N HIS A 157 -10.53 4.56 1.10
CA HIS A 157 -11.08 3.26 1.50
C HIS A 157 -9.95 2.22 1.71
N ILE A 158 -9.06 2.05 0.74
CA ILE A 158 -7.91 1.14 0.83
C ILE A 158 -7.01 1.52 2.01
N TYR A 159 -6.77 2.82 2.21
CA TYR A 159 -5.97 3.29 3.34
C TYR A 159 -6.62 3.01 4.69
N ARG A 160 -7.95 3.19 4.80
CA ARG A 160 -8.71 2.84 6.00
C ARG A 160 -8.56 1.36 6.31
N GLN A 161 -8.81 0.48 5.34
CA GLN A 161 -8.67 -0.97 5.51
C GLN A 161 -7.25 -1.37 5.92
N ALA A 162 -6.22 -0.83 5.24
CA ALA A 162 -4.84 -1.09 5.59
C ALA A 162 -4.52 -0.68 7.03
N ARG A 163 -5.06 0.45 7.48
CA ARG A 163 -4.90 0.94 8.86
C ARG A 163 -5.68 0.09 9.88
N GLU A 164 -6.86 -0.39 9.53
CA GLU A 164 -7.67 -1.26 10.37
C GLU A 164 -7.02 -2.65 10.49
N ARG A 165 -6.52 -3.23 9.39
CA ARG A 165 -5.71 -4.46 9.39
C ARG A 165 -4.46 -4.27 10.24
N THR A 166 -3.71 -3.17 10.05
CA THR A 166 -2.54 -2.86 10.87
C THR A 166 -2.91 -2.65 12.35
N ARG A 167 -4.12 -2.25 12.68
CA ARG A 167 -4.62 -2.17 14.06
C ARG A 167 -5.04 -3.53 14.62
N GLN A 168 -5.64 -4.38 13.80
CA GLN A 168 -6.02 -5.76 14.15
C GLN A 168 -4.79 -6.68 14.17
N ASP A 169 -3.91 -6.52 13.19
CA ASP A 169 -2.59 -7.15 13.08
C ASP A 169 -1.49 -6.32 13.78
N SER A 170 -1.87 -5.26 14.49
CA SER A 170 -0.89 -4.49 15.29
C SER A 170 -0.15 -5.49 16.13
N PRO A 171 1.15 -5.67 15.88
CA PRO A 171 1.95 -6.56 16.70
C PRO A 171 1.59 -6.20 18.13
N ASN A 172 1.17 -7.20 18.87
CA ASN A 172 0.65 -7.03 20.21
C ASN A 172 1.82 -6.51 21.07
N VAL A 173 1.98 -5.18 21.11
CA VAL A 173 3.02 -4.53 21.92
C VAL A 173 2.84 -4.94 23.39
N SER A 174 1.58 -5.20 23.80
CA SER A 174 1.26 -5.83 25.08
C SER A 174 1.73 -7.31 25.15
N ALA A 175 2.11 -7.95 24.04
CA ALA A 175 2.67 -9.29 24.02
C ALA A 175 4.20 -9.32 24.17
N LEU A 176 4.88 -8.17 24.11
CA LEU A 176 6.29 -8.09 24.47
C LEU A 176 6.41 -8.09 25.99
N THR A 177 7.32 -8.92 26.50
CA THR A 177 7.70 -8.85 27.93
C THR A 177 8.55 -7.61 28.18
N ASP A 178 8.61 -7.13 29.44
CA ASP A 178 9.46 -5.99 29.81
C ASP A 178 10.90 -6.16 29.34
N ARG A 179 11.41 -7.39 29.44
CA ARG A 179 12.73 -7.78 28.92
C ARG A 179 12.86 -7.59 27.42
N GLN A 180 11.84 -7.98 26.64
CA GLN A 180 11.83 -7.81 25.18
C GLN A 180 11.72 -6.33 24.79
N VAL A 181 10.99 -5.53 25.56
CA VAL A 181 10.95 -4.07 25.39
C VAL A 181 12.31 -3.44 25.64
N GLN A 182 13.03 -3.86 26.68
CA GLN A 182 14.40 -3.38 26.95
C GLN A 182 15.37 -3.74 25.83
N ILE A 183 15.34 -4.99 25.33
CA ILE A 183 16.16 -5.41 24.17
C ILE A 183 15.81 -4.55 22.94
N LEU A 184 14.53 -4.30 22.68
CA LEU A 184 14.09 -3.50 21.56
C LEU A 184 14.52 -2.02 21.68
N ALA A 185 14.55 -1.47 22.89
CA ALA A 185 15.11 -0.15 23.18
C ALA A 185 16.61 -0.09 22.83
N PHE A 186 17.40 -1.06 23.24
CA PHE A 186 18.81 -1.14 22.87
C PHE A 186 19.04 -1.34 21.37
N ILE A 187 18.16 -2.09 20.69
CA ILE A 187 18.16 -2.19 19.22
C ILE A 187 17.93 -0.80 18.59
N SER A 188 17.06 0.01 19.17
CA SER A 188 16.81 1.36 18.69
C SER A 188 18.03 2.29 18.82
N GLU A 189 18.88 2.03 19.79
CA GLU A 189 20.17 2.70 20.02
C GLU A 189 21.31 2.12 19.15
N LYS A 190 21.01 1.20 18.24
CA LYS A 190 21.96 0.54 17.34
C LYS A 190 22.98 -0.40 18.04
N LYS A 191 22.74 -0.80 19.30
CA LYS A 191 23.61 -1.74 20.00
C LYS A 191 23.59 -3.13 19.38
N THR A 192 24.71 -3.81 19.35
CA THR A 192 24.86 -5.20 18.90
C THR A 192 24.30 -6.19 19.94
N ASN A 193 24.11 -7.46 19.57
CA ASN A 193 23.64 -8.47 20.53
C ASN A 193 24.63 -8.69 21.68
N VAL A 194 25.94 -8.55 21.43
CA VAL A 194 26.97 -8.64 22.44
C VAL A 194 26.85 -7.50 23.46
N GLU A 195 26.76 -6.25 22.96
CA GLU A 195 26.59 -5.07 23.82
C GLU A 195 25.29 -5.10 24.63
N ILE A 196 24.22 -5.66 24.07
CA ILE A 196 22.96 -5.86 24.77
C ILE A 196 23.11 -6.95 25.85
N ALA A 197 23.79 -8.04 25.52
CA ALA A 197 24.05 -9.14 26.45
C ALA A 197 24.85 -8.63 27.66
N ASP A 198 25.92 -7.88 27.42
CA ASP A 198 26.76 -7.29 28.46
C ASP A 198 25.95 -6.29 29.32
N ALA A 199 25.16 -5.41 28.69
CA ALA A 199 24.36 -4.42 29.41
C ALA A 199 23.23 -5.03 30.27
N MET A 200 22.73 -6.20 29.89
CA MET A 200 21.61 -6.86 30.58
C MET A 200 22.03 -8.05 31.44
N GLY A 201 23.31 -8.44 31.44
CA GLY A 201 23.81 -9.60 32.18
C GLY A 201 23.33 -10.94 31.61
N TYR A 202 23.14 -11.04 30.29
CA TYR A 202 22.70 -12.25 29.59
C TYR A 202 23.81 -12.82 28.68
N SER A 203 23.58 -14.03 28.16
CA SER A 203 24.42 -14.56 27.08
C SER A 203 24.00 -13.96 25.73
N GLU A 204 24.93 -13.82 24.79
CA GLU A 204 24.62 -13.37 23.42
C GLU A 204 23.60 -14.27 22.76
N SER A 205 23.66 -15.59 23.00
CA SER A 205 22.69 -16.55 22.45
C SER A 205 21.26 -16.27 22.95
N THR A 206 21.11 -15.90 24.22
CA THR A 206 19.83 -15.52 24.80
C THR A 206 19.27 -14.25 24.14
N VAL A 207 20.11 -13.22 23.98
CA VAL A 207 19.70 -11.97 23.32
C VAL A 207 19.32 -12.22 21.86
N ARG A 208 20.06 -13.07 21.15
CA ARG A 208 19.75 -13.47 19.77
C ARG A 208 18.38 -14.14 19.66
N GLN A 209 18.07 -15.10 20.55
CA GLN A 209 16.78 -15.78 20.56
C GLN A 209 15.63 -14.80 20.86
N GLU A 210 15.79 -13.92 21.84
CA GLU A 210 14.78 -12.91 22.15
C GLU A 210 14.60 -11.91 21.01
N THR A 211 15.68 -11.52 20.32
CA THR A 211 15.61 -10.65 19.14
C THR A 211 14.77 -11.29 18.02
N ILE A 212 14.95 -12.58 17.76
CA ILE A 212 14.12 -13.31 16.77
C ILE A 212 12.65 -13.28 17.19
N ARG A 213 12.36 -13.61 18.46
CA ARG A 213 10.97 -13.59 18.99
C ARG A 213 10.34 -12.19 18.93
N ILE A 214 11.15 -11.14 19.18
CA ILE A 214 10.70 -9.75 19.03
C ILE A 214 10.32 -9.47 17.58
N PHE A 215 11.15 -9.87 16.60
CA PHE A 215 10.86 -9.66 15.17
C PHE A 215 9.61 -10.40 14.72
N GLU A 216 9.42 -11.64 15.17
CA GLU A 216 8.20 -12.43 14.92
C GLU A 216 6.95 -11.74 15.51
N LYS A 217 7.03 -11.32 16.78
CA LYS A 217 5.90 -10.64 17.47
C LYS A 217 5.58 -9.26 16.87
N LEU A 218 6.59 -8.54 16.39
CA LEU A 218 6.43 -7.23 15.75
C LEU A 218 6.18 -7.35 14.24
N GLN A 219 6.24 -8.57 13.69
CA GLN A 219 6.09 -8.84 12.25
C GLN A 219 7.04 -7.98 11.38
N VAL A 220 8.28 -7.83 11.84
CA VAL A 220 9.31 -7.07 11.12
C VAL A 220 10.36 -8.01 10.55
N SER A 221 10.90 -7.66 9.37
CA SER A 221 11.86 -8.50 8.63
C SER A 221 13.28 -8.46 9.22
N GLY A 222 13.54 -7.52 10.15
CA GLY A 222 14.90 -7.40 10.71
C GLY A 222 15.10 -6.20 11.62
N ARG A 223 16.35 -6.03 12.02
CA ARG A 223 16.80 -5.10 13.05
C ARG A 223 16.49 -3.62 12.72
N ASN A 224 16.64 -3.25 11.46
CA ASN A 224 16.38 -1.87 11.04
C ASN A 224 14.88 -1.52 11.09
N GLU A 225 14.03 -2.44 10.66
CA GLU A 225 12.57 -2.27 10.75
C GLU A 225 12.10 -2.26 12.20
N ALA A 226 12.65 -3.13 13.06
CA ALA A 226 12.37 -3.15 14.48
C ALA A 226 12.73 -1.81 15.16
N ARG A 227 13.85 -1.22 14.76
CA ARG A 227 14.29 0.10 15.22
C ARG A 227 13.30 1.20 14.80
N ILE A 228 12.92 1.24 13.52
CA ILE A 228 11.95 2.21 12.99
C ILE A 228 10.62 2.05 13.73
N TYR A 229 10.14 0.82 13.86
CA TYR A 229 8.90 0.50 14.58
C TYR A 229 8.92 1.04 16.03
N PHE A 230 10.00 0.82 16.77
CA PHE A 230 10.14 1.32 18.14
C PHE A 230 10.11 2.86 18.20
N LEU A 231 10.84 3.53 17.30
CA LEU A 231 10.91 4.99 17.27
C LEU A 231 9.55 5.65 16.95
N GLU A 232 8.78 5.04 16.05
CA GLU A 232 7.44 5.51 15.68
C GLU A 232 6.39 5.26 16.78
N ASN A 233 6.62 4.24 17.62
CA ASN A 233 5.66 3.78 18.63
C ASN A 233 6.13 4.04 20.08
N LYS A 234 7.09 4.91 20.34
CA LYS A 234 7.67 5.18 21.68
C LYS A 234 6.64 5.36 22.79
N LYS A 235 5.53 6.07 22.52
CA LYS A 235 4.45 6.28 23.48
C LYS A 235 3.75 4.98 23.92
N ARG A 236 3.70 3.97 23.06
CA ARG A 236 3.09 2.66 23.36
C ARG A 236 3.96 1.82 24.29
N PHE A 237 5.27 2.08 24.31
CA PHE A 237 6.23 1.40 25.20
C PHE A 237 6.41 2.14 26.54
N GLY A 238 5.57 3.14 26.84
CA GLY A 238 5.64 3.88 28.10
C GLY A 238 6.84 4.83 28.23
N ILE A 239 7.59 5.05 27.13
CA ILE A 239 8.77 5.91 27.11
C ILE A 239 8.33 7.31 26.69
N SER A 240 8.04 8.14 27.68
CA SER A 240 7.78 9.58 27.47
C SER A 240 9.09 10.28 27.10
N SER A 241 9.03 11.26 26.19
CA SER A 241 10.20 11.98 25.65
C SER A 241 10.84 12.98 26.64
N ASN A 242 10.81 12.66 27.95
CA ASN A 242 11.49 13.46 28.98
C ASN A 242 12.15 12.53 29.98
N SER A 243 13.44 12.30 29.79
CA SER A 243 14.44 12.19 30.87
C SER A 243 15.81 11.87 30.32
N LYS A 244 16.60 12.91 30.07
CA LYS A 244 18.02 12.87 30.43
C LYS A 244 18.02 12.87 31.96
N SER A 245 18.75 11.93 32.57
CA SER A 245 18.94 11.70 34.01
C SER A 245 17.85 10.85 34.66
N ASP A 246 18.14 9.55 34.75
CA ASP A 246 18.02 8.73 35.97
C ASP A 246 18.53 7.33 35.66
N LEU A 247 19.85 7.21 35.63
CA LEU A 247 20.55 5.94 35.86
C LEU A 247 20.82 5.89 37.37
N PRO A 248 20.35 4.87 38.10
CA PRO A 248 20.79 4.69 39.47
C PRO A 248 22.27 4.33 39.46
N SER A 249 23.10 5.22 39.96
CA SER A 249 24.48 4.96 40.35
C SER A 249 24.49 4.04 41.56
N SER A 250 24.64 2.75 41.31
CA SER A 250 24.97 1.76 42.37
C SER A 250 26.43 1.39 42.27
N ARG A 251 27.28 2.19 42.92
CA ARG A 251 28.55 1.79 43.49
C ARG A 251 28.88 2.79 44.56
N GLU A 252 28.66 2.37 45.79
CA GLU A 252 29.55 2.62 46.95
C GLU A 252 28.81 2.16 48.20
N GLU A 253 29.49 1.29 48.89
CA GLU A 253 29.55 1.00 50.33
C GLU A 253 29.38 -0.47 50.66
N PHE A 254 30.49 -1.18 50.63
CA PHE A 254 30.82 -2.20 51.61
C PHE A 254 32.32 -2.10 51.91
N ALA A 255 32.63 -1.27 52.90
CA ALA A 255 33.84 -1.35 53.70
C ALA A 255 33.42 -1.05 55.14
N HIS A 256 33.21 -2.10 55.92
CA HIS A 256 33.68 -2.33 57.29
C HIS A 256 33.13 -3.68 57.77
#